data_91a441459c027bf13b944febda605139
#
_entry.id   91a441459c027bf13b944febda605139
#
_cell.length_a   1.000
_cell.length_b   1.000
_cell.length_c   1.000
_cell.angle_alpha   90.00
_cell.angle_beta   90.00
_cell.angle_gamma   90.00
#
_symmetry.space_group_name_H-M   'P 1'
#
loop_
_entity.id
_entity.type
_entity.pdbx_description
1 polymer ?
#
loop_
_entity_poly.entity_id
_entity_poly.type
_entity_poly.pdbx_seq_one_letter_code
_entity_poly.pdbx_strand_id
1 'polypeptide(L)'
;MDTLRGMRTFVRAVELGSLSAAARELRTTQPTVSKQVAALERELGVRLLQRSTTHLAPTEQGRRFYERARRVLEEYGEAVDDARGLSQTPAGLLRVAASVSLGVLHLNRLAQAFLALHPQVEIELILNDRYIDLVEEGMDVALRLGASLPPNLVARRVAASPRGLVASVEYLRAHPPLREPADVAAHNYLRYAGASEALELTGPDGRTLSLAANGRYRINNSLAIRESFALGAGIGLAPAWLVQDLIDAGRLSWVLPQWRAASHDAYVAYPARRHLPARTRAFVDFLAREVPGLPGFEAVPENV
;
A
#
# COMPACT_ATOMS: atom_id res chain seq x y z
N MET A 1 18.83 33.97 3.20
CA MET A 1 17.41 33.85 3.66
C MET A 1 17.28 32.55 4.47
N ASP A 2 16.40 32.50 5.45
CA ASP A 2 16.07 31.24 6.10
C ASP A 2 15.17 30.44 5.15
N THR A 3 15.78 29.54 4.38
CA THR A 3 15.13 28.73 3.34
C THR A 3 14.05 27.85 3.91
N LEU A 4 14.25 27.28 5.12
CA LEU A 4 13.21 26.46 5.80
C LEU A 4 11.99 27.30 6.16
N ARG A 5 12.20 28.56 6.59
CA ARG A 5 11.10 29.50 6.85
C ARG A 5 10.37 29.85 5.56
N GLY A 6 11.10 30.06 4.45
CA GLY A 6 10.52 30.29 3.13
C GLY A 6 9.66 29.11 2.66
N MET A 7 10.17 27.88 2.79
CA MET A 7 9.43 26.64 2.47
C MET A 7 8.17 26.50 3.32
N ARG A 8 8.24 26.70 4.64
CA ARG A 8 7.08 26.65 5.55
C ARG A 8 6.01 27.66 5.14
N THR A 9 6.42 28.88 4.84
CA THR A 9 5.50 29.95 4.41
C THR A 9 4.82 29.61 3.09
N PHE A 10 5.57 29.08 2.12
CA PHE A 10 5.02 28.64 0.84
C PHE A 10 4.02 27.47 1.01
N VAL A 11 4.40 26.43 1.76
CA VAL A 11 3.54 25.26 2.02
C VAL A 11 2.23 25.71 2.64
N ARG A 12 2.27 26.54 3.70
CA ARG A 12 1.03 27.02 4.35
C ARG A 12 0.18 27.90 3.44
N ALA A 13 0.79 28.70 2.58
CA ALA A 13 0.06 29.51 1.61
C ALA A 13 -0.68 28.64 0.57
N VAL A 14 -0.09 27.53 0.12
CA VAL A 14 -0.72 26.58 -0.79
C VAL A 14 -1.88 25.84 -0.11
N GLU A 15 -1.67 25.32 1.10
CA GLU A 15 -2.68 24.55 1.85
C GLU A 15 -3.92 25.40 2.20
N LEU A 16 -3.71 26.65 2.56
CA LEU A 16 -4.80 27.57 2.91
C LEU A 16 -5.38 28.30 1.68
N GLY A 17 -4.80 28.15 0.49
CA GLY A 17 -5.22 28.84 -0.73
C GLY A 17 -5.14 30.37 -0.63
N SER A 18 -4.43 30.92 0.37
CA SER A 18 -4.44 32.35 0.68
C SER A 18 -3.19 32.82 1.44
N LEU A 19 -2.50 33.83 0.90
CA LEU A 19 -1.39 34.47 1.61
C LEU A 19 -1.83 35.18 2.90
N SER A 20 -3.05 35.72 2.93
CA SER A 20 -3.59 36.37 4.12
C SER A 20 -3.96 35.38 5.21
N ALA A 21 -4.49 34.22 4.85
CA ALA A 21 -4.77 33.14 5.80
C ALA A 21 -3.45 32.57 6.39
N ALA A 22 -2.45 32.31 5.55
CA ALA A 22 -1.13 31.90 5.99
C ALA A 22 -0.48 32.94 6.93
N ALA A 23 -0.63 34.21 6.64
CA ALA A 23 -0.11 35.30 7.50
C ALA A 23 -0.74 35.28 8.89
N ARG A 24 -2.06 35.09 8.99
CA ARG A 24 -2.76 34.99 10.28
C ARG A 24 -2.27 33.78 11.08
N GLU A 25 -2.16 32.63 10.47
CA GLU A 25 -1.69 31.41 11.14
C GLU A 25 -0.23 31.53 11.59
N LEU A 26 0.65 32.07 10.74
CA LEU A 26 2.06 32.25 11.04
C LEU A 26 2.33 33.47 11.94
N ARG A 27 1.26 34.13 12.44
CA ARG A 27 1.32 35.32 13.30
C ARG A 27 2.21 36.45 12.72
N THR A 28 2.03 36.73 11.43
CA THR A 28 2.79 37.72 10.69
C THR A 28 1.87 38.54 9.75
N THR A 29 2.42 39.36 8.90
CA THR A 29 1.66 40.20 7.95
C THR A 29 1.65 39.56 6.55
N GLN A 30 0.59 39.80 5.78
CA GLN A 30 0.48 39.32 4.40
C GLN A 30 1.66 39.83 3.50
N PRO A 31 2.13 41.13 3.59
CA PRO A 31 3.31 41.53 2.87
C PRO A 31 4.57 40.75 3.24
N THR A 32 4.74 40.34 4.50
CA THR A 32 5.87 39.53 4.95
C THR A 32 5.83 38.16 4.31
N VAL A 33 4.65 37.48 4.32
CA VAL A 33 4.45 36.19 3.67
C VAL A 33 4.74 36.29 2.17
N SER A 34 4.19 37.31 1.49
CA SER A 34 4.45 37.55 0.07
C SER A 34 5.94 37.76 -0.24
N LYS A 35 6.66 38.50 0.61
CA LYS A 35 8.10 38.75 0.47
C LYS A 35 8.91 37.45 0.69
N GLN A 36 8.53 36.61 1.65
CA GLN A 36 9.21 35.35 1.92
C GLN A 36 9.04 34.39 0.76
N VAL A 37 7.83 34.22 0.22
CA VAL A 37 7.58 33.38 -0.97
C VAL A 37 8.32 33.91 -2.19
N ALA A 38 8.27 35.24 -2.44
CA ALA A 38 8.99 35.81 -3.57
C ALA A 38 10.52 35.69 -3.43
N ALA A 39 11.06 35.67 -2.21
CA ALA A 39 12.47 35.41 -1.96
C ALA A 39 12.85 33.95 -2.21
N LEU A 40 11.98 33.00 -1.85
CA LEU A 40 12.14 31.58 -2.17
C LEU A 40 12.09 31.35 -3.69
N GLU A 41 11.14 31.94 -4.41
CA GLU A 41 11.04 31.85 -5.88
C GLU A 41 12.32 32.43 -6.56
N ARG A 42 12.88 33.53 -6.06
CA ARG A 42 14.13 34.06 -6.58
C ARG A 42 15.34 33.17 -6.33
N GLU A 43 15.42 32.54 -5.16
CA GLU A 43 16.50 31.62 -4.82
C GLU A 43 16.44 30.37 -5.71
N LEU A 44 15.23 29.85 -5.99
CA LEU A 44 15.01 28.68 -6.84
C LEU A 44 15.05 29.01 -8.36
N GLY A 45 14.97 30.27 -8.72
CA GLY A 45 14.92 30.72 -10.12
C GLY A 45 13.61 30.37 -10.85
N VAL A 46 12.57 29.99 -10.12
CA VAL A 46 11.27 29.58 -10.69
C VAL A 46 10.10 30.19 -9.91
N ARG A 47 8.98 30.40 -10.60
CA ARG A 47 7.72 30.77 -9.93
C ARG A 47 7.01 29.56 -9.40
N LEU A 48 6.65 29.60 -8.12
CA LEU A 48 5.92 28.56 -7.43
C LEU A 48 4.43 28.84 -7.34
N LEU A 49 4.02 30.13 -7.31
CA LEU A 49 2.62 30.54 -7.22
C LEU A 49 2.18 31.33 -8.45
N GLN A 50 0.99 31.01 -8.95
CA GLN A 50 0.26 31.86 -9.89
C GLN A 50 -0.50 32.90 -9.08
N ARG A 51 -0.28 34.17 -9.41
CA ARG A 51 -1.00 35.29 -8.79
C ARG A 51 -2.16 35.67 -9.71
N SER A 52 -3.34 35.14 -9.46
CA SER A 52 -4.59 35.67 -9.98
C SER A 52 -5.19 36.61 -8.92
N THR A 53 -5.95 37.58 -9.35
CA THR A 53 -6.65 38.52 -8.44
C THR A 53 -7.72 37.84 -7.57
N THR A 54 -8.14 36.62 -7.93
CA THR A 54 -9.24 35.87 -7.27
C THR A 54 -8.79 34.60 -6.57
N HIS A 55 -7.71 33.94 -7.01
CA HIS A 55 -7.27 32.69 -6.45
C HIS A 55 -5.74 32.57 -6.38
N LEU A 56 -5.23 32.01 -5.27
CA LEU A 56 -3.85 31.59 -5.12
C LEU A 56 -3.77 30.11 -5.50
N ALA A 57 -3.04 29.81 -6.58
CA ALA A 57 -2.80 28.42 -6.99
C ALA A 57 -1.31 28.16 -7.22
N PRO A 58 -0.78 26.99 -6.90
CA PRO A 58 0.58 26.63 -7.25
C PRO A 58 0.71 26.43 -8.78
N THR A 59 1.88 26.83 -9.34
CA THR A 59 2.29 26.46 -10.70
C THR A 59 2.55 24.94 -10.77
N GLU A 60 2.84 24.39 -11.93
CA GLU A 60 3.26 22.99 -12.04
C GLU A 60 4.55 22.73 -11.24
N GLN A 61 5.55 23.61 -11.39
CA GLN A 61 6.77 23.58 -10.58
C GLN A 61 6.45 23.76 -9.09
N GLY A 62 5.50 24.64 -8.77
CA GLY A 62 5.02 24.87 -7.40
C GLY A 62 4.40 23.61 -6.79
N ARG A 63 3.58 22.84 -7.53
CA ARG A 63 3.02 21.56 -7.04
C ARG A 63 4.11 20.54 -6.74
N ARG A 64 5.04 20.35 -7.66
CA ARG A 64 6.18 19.43 -7.45
C ARG A 64 7.06 19.86 -6.28
N PHE A 65 7.31 21.16 -6.14
CA PHE A 65 8.09 21.70 -5.04
C PHE A 65 7.35 21.60 -3.70
N TYR A 66 6.03 21.81 -3.68
CA TYR A 66 5.18 21.67 -2.49
C TYR A 66 5.31 20.29 -1.87
N GLU A 67 5.15 19.22 -2.66
CA GLU A 67 5.28 17.84 -2.17
C GLU A 67 6.67 17.57 -1.54
N ARG A 68 7.72 18.10 -2.16
CA ARG A 68 9.09 17.91 -1.67
C ARG A 68 9.40 18.80 -0.46
N ALA A 69 8.93 20.04 -0.47
CA ALA A 69 9.13 20.98 0.64
C ALA A 69 8.44 20.50 1.92
N ARG A 70 7.24 19.92 1.83
CA ARG A 70 6.57 19.28 2.96
C ARG A 70 7.44 18.21 3.61
N ARG A 71 8.00 17.29 2.81
CA ARG A 71 8.88 16.22 3.31
C ARG A 71 10.11 16.76 4.01
N VAL A 72 10.78 17.78 3.43
CA VAL A 72 11.94 18.42 4.05
C VAL A 72 11.59 19.05 5.39
N LEU A 73 10.43 19.71 5.49
CA LEU A 73 9.97 20.33 6.72
C LEU A 73 9.58 19.28 7.77
N GLU A 74 8.98 18.18 7.38
CA GLU A 74 8.66 17.03 8.23
C GLU A 74 9.94 16.39 8.78
N GLU A 75 10.92 16.06 7.91
CA GLU A 75 12.22 15.50 8.31
C GLU A 75 13.00 16.43 9.24
N TYR A 76 12.98 17.76 8.97
CA TYR A 76 13.61 18.73 9.86
C TYR A 76 12.92 18.75 11.23
N GLY A 77 11.58 18.73 11.26
CA GLY A 77 10.80 18.63 12.51
C GLY A 77 11.19 17.41 13.32
N GLU A 78 11.24 16.25 12.68
CA GLU A 78 11.64 14.98 13.29
C GLU A 78 13.06 15.03 13.86
N ALA A 79 14.01 15.58 13.11
CA ALA A 79 15.39 15.76 13.57
C ALA A 79 15.49 16.66 14.82
N VAL A 80 14.66 17.69 14.88
CA VAL A 80 14.57 18.58 16.05
C VAL A 80 13.97 17.85 17.26
N ASP A 81 12.91 17.08 17.04
CA ASP A 81 12.25 16.30 18.10
C ASP A 81 13.15 15.19 18.64
N ASP A 82 13.89 14.52 17.75
CA ASP A 82 14.90 13.54 18.13
C ASP A 82 16.02 14.17 18.97
N ALA A 83 16.54 15.30 18.54
CA ALA A 83 17.56 16.05 19.27
C ALA A 83 17.07 16.54 20.67
N ARG A 84 15.77 16.73 20.84
CA ARG A 84 15.13 17.10 22.11
C ARG A 84 14.74 15.93 22.99
N GLY A 85 14.94 14.69 22.52
CA GLY A 85 14.49 13.49 23.21
C GLY A 85 12.98 13.30 23.25
N LEU A 86 12.23 14.02 22.40
CA LEU A 86 10.76 13.97 22.30
C LEU A 86 10.25 12.91 21.32
N SER A 87 11.16 12.21 20.65
CA SER A 87 10.94 11.29 19.53
C SER A 87 10.22 9.96 19.88
N GLN A 88 9.70 9.81 21.11
CA GLN A 88 9.10 8.53 21.53
C GLN A 88 7.60 8.38 21.22
N THR A 89 6.89 9.48 21.04
CA THR A 89 5.44 9.42 20.82
C THR A 89 5.13 9.48 19.31
N PRO A 90 4.42 8.49 18.75
CA PRO A 90 3.99 8.53 17.35
C PRO A 90 3.08 9.74 17.09
N ALA A 91 3.47 10.62 16.17
CA ALA A 91 2.71 11.80 15.79
C ALA A 91 2.99 12.22 14.34
N GLY A 92 2.07 12.99 13.74
CA GLY A 92 2.19 13.55 12.38
C GLY A 92 1.68 12.59 11.29
N LEU A 93 1.89 12.97 10.03
CA LEU A 93 1.36 12.26 8.87
C LEU A 93 2.21 11.03 8.52
N LEU A 94 1.56 9.87 8.41
CA LEU A 94 2.11 8.59 7.97
C LEU A 94 1.52 8.23 6.61
N ARG A 95 2.36 8.14 5.57
CA ARG A 95 1.95 7.73 4.23
C ARG A 95 2.15 6.24 4.04
N VAL A 96 1.05 5.53 3.81
CA VAL A 96 1.03 4.06 3.73
C VAL A 96 0.54 3.63 2.36
N ALA A 97 1.28 2.73 1.72
CA ALA A 97 0.94 2.19 0.41
C ALA A 97 0.57 0.70 0.47
N ALA A 98 -0.38 0.29 -0.36
CA ALA A 98 -0.69 -1.12 -0.60
C ALA A 98 -1.35 -1.31 -1.98
N SER A 99 -1.51 -2.59 -2.42
CA SER A 99 -2.41 -2.88 -3.53
C SER A 99 -3.87 -2.59 -3.14
N VAL A 100 -4.70 -2.29 -4.14
CA VAL A 100 -6.11 -1.93 -3.92
C VAL A 100 -6.83 -3.01 -3.11
N SER A 101 -6.71 -4.27 -3.51
CA SER A 101 -7.40 -5.39 -2.85
C SER A 101 -6.93 -5.61 -1.40
N LEU A 102 -5.63 -5.56 -1.15
CA LEU A 102 -5.09 -5.71 0.20
C LEU A 102 -5.50 -4.54 1.09
N GLY A 103 -5.51 -3.34 0.51
CA GLY A 103 -5.97 -2.13 1.18
C GLY A 103 -7.43 -2.21 1.60
N VAL A 104 -8.30 -2.57 0.67
CA VAL A 104 -9.75 -2.64 0.90
C VAL A 104 -10.13 -3.75 1.88
N LEU A 105 -9.56 -4.95 1.71
CA LEU A 105 -9.97 -6.11 2.50
C LEU A 105 -9.35 -6.13 3.91
N HIS A 106 -8.15 -5.58 4.09
CA HIS A 106 -7.40 -5.74 5.34
C HIS A 106 -6.80 -4.46 5.90
N LEU A 107 -5.97 -3.74 5.11
CA LEU A 107 -5.13 -2.65 5.65
C LEU A 107 -5.95 -1.44 6.12
N ASN A 108 -7.08 -1.13 5.47
CA ASN A 108 -7.95 -0.04 5.90
C ASN A 108 -8.45 -0.24 7.34
N ARG A 109 -8.85 -1.46 7.71
CA ARG A 109 -9.25 -1.78 9.08
C ARG A 109 -8.08 -1.65 10.06
N LEU A 110 -6.89 -2.10 9.67
CA LEU A 110 -5.69 -1.97 10.50
C LEU A 110 -5.29 -0.51 10.68
N ALA A 111 -5.39 0.31 9.63
CA ALA A 111 -5.12 1.75 9.72
C ALA A 111 -6.07 2.45 10.71
N GLN A 112 -7.37 2.14 10.69
CA GLN A 112 -8.33 2.67 11.66
C GLN A 112 -8.02 2.21 13.10
N ALA A 113 -7.64 0.95 13.28
CA ALA A 113 -7.23 0.44 14.60
C ALA A 113 -5.97 1.14 15.12
N PHE A 114 -4.99 1.39 14.25
CA PHE A 114 -3.78 2.11 14.62
C PHE A 114 -4.05 3.58 14.99
N LEU A 115 -4.91 4.28 14.24
CA LEU A 115 -5.32 5.66 14.53
C LEU A 115 -6.03 5.76 15.90
N ALA A 116 -6.83 4.76 16.27
CA ALA A 116 -7.47 4.73 17.61
C ALA A 116 -6.44 4.61 18.74
N LEU A 117 -5.31 3.92 18.52
CA LEU A 117 -4.22 3.78 19.48
C LEU A 117 -3.29 5.01 19.53
N HIS A 118 -3.23 5.77 18.45
CA HIS A 118 -2.29 6.90 18.29
C HIS A 118 -3.01 8.16 17.80
N PRO A 119 -3.69 8.90 18.71
CA PRO A 119 -4.54 10.05 18.32
C PRO A 119 -3.80 11.24 17.67
N GLN A 120 -2.48 11.28 17.77
CA GLN A 120 -1.65 12.33 17.16
C GLN A 120 -1.12 11.95 15.78
N VAL A 121 -1.44 10.75 15.27
CA VAL A 121 -1.06 10.28 13.95
C VAL A 121 -2.18 10.55 12.97
N GLU A 122 -1.82 11.00 11.77
CA GLU A 122 -2.67 11.04 10.59
C GLU A 122 -2.18 9.99 9.60
N ILE A 123 -3.08 9.27 8.91
CA ILE A 123 -2.71 8.30 7.89
C ILE A 123 -3.25 8.75 6.52
N GLU A 124 -2.35 8.85 5.55
CA GLU A 124 -2.69 8.93 4.14
C GLU A 124 -2.49 7.55 3.51
N LEU A 125 -3.60 6.86 3.20
CA LEU A 125 -3.58 5.51 2.63
C LEU A 125 -3.68 5.57 1.10
N ILE A 126 -2.61 5.18 0.41
CA ILE A 126 -2.49 5.19 -1.05
C ILE A 126 -2.60 3.76 -1.57
N LEU A 127 -3.70 3.48 -2.29
CA LEU A 127 -3.99 2.17 -2.85
C LEU A 127 -3.75 2.17 -4.36
N ASN A 128 -2.80 1.34 -4.81
CA ASN A 128 -2.46 1.25 -6.23
C ASN A 128 -1.99 -0.16 -6.59
N ASP A 129 -2.52 -0.74 -7.66
CA ASP A 129 -2.10 -2.05 -8.16
C ASP A 129 -0.83 -1.98 -9.03
N ARG A 130 -0.38 -0.78 -9.40
CA ARG A 130 0.92 -0.59 -10.06
C ARG A 130 2.02 -0.58 -9.00
N TYR A 131 3.18 -1.10 -9.39
CA TYR A 131 4.38 -0.93 -8.58
C TYR A 131 4.73 0.56 -8.48
N ILE A 132 4.84 1.07 -7.25
CA ILE A 132 5.29 2.44 -6.97
C ILE A 132 6.64 2.39 -6.25
N ASP A 133 7.55 3.31 -6.60
CA ASP A 133 8.76 3.53 -5.82
C ASP A 133 8.42 4.32 -4.55
N LEU A 134 8.68 3.70 -3.38
CA LEU A 134 8.32 4.31 -2.10
C LEU A 134 9.09 5.60 -1.83
N VAL A 135 10.34 5.69 -2.31
CA VAL A 135 11.18 6.86 -2.11
C VAL A 135 10.73 8.01 -3.02
N GLU A 136 10.50 7.73 -4.30
CA GLU A 136 10.06 8.75 -5.26
C GLU A 136 8.69 9.29 -4.90
N GLU A 137 7.74 8.41 -4.54
CA GLU A 137 6.37 8.78 -4.17
C GLU A 137 6.24 9.25 -2.71
N GLY A 138 7.34 9.18 -1.93
CA GLY A 138 7.39 9.63 -0.54
C GLY A 138 6.52 8.85 0.42
N MET A 139 6.44 7.55 0.22
CA MET A 139 5.76 6.66 1.14
C MET A 139 6.65 6.32 2.31
N ASP A 140 6.06 6.25 3.50
CA ASP A 140 6.76 5.87 4.73
C ASP A 140 6.78 4.36 4.91
N VAL A 141 5.68 3.68 4.60
CA VAL A 141 5.50 2.22 4.75
C VAL A 141 4.66 1.69 3.59
N ALA A 142 4.93 0.45 3.18
CA ALA A 142 4.04 -0.30 2.31
C ALA A 142 3.80 -1.71 2.85
N LEU A 143 2.57 -2.20 2.75
CA LEU A 143 2.25 -3.62 2.89
C LEU A 143 2.20 -4.23 1.49
N ARG A 144 3.11 -5.16 1.21
CA ARG A 144 3.30 -5.76 -0.12
C ARG A 144 3.23 -7.27 -0.08
N LEU A 145 2.88 -7.85 -1.22
CA LEU A 145 2.80 -9.29 -1.43
C LEU A 145 3.81 -9.71 -2.51
N GLY A 146 4.44 -10.87 -2.33
CA GLY A 146 5.42 -11.43 -3.28
C GLY A 146 6.87 -11.09 -2.94
N ALA A 147 7.81 -11.77 -3.62
CA ALA A 147 9.22 -11.82 -3.25
C ALA A 147 10.12 -10.73 -3.89
N SER A 148 9.63 -9.97 -4.88
CA SER A 148 10.47 -8.99 -5.58
C SER A 148 10.40 -7.62 -4.89
N LEU A 149 11.43 -7.31 -4.10
CA LEU A 149 11.56 -6.03 -3.42
C LEU A 149 12.87 -5.34 -3.86
N PRO A 150 12.86 -4.02 -4.11
CA PRO A 150 14.05 -3.28 -4.48
C PRO A 150 15.09 -3.27 -3.36
N PRO A 151 16.38 -3.17 -3.72
CA PRO A 151 17.47 -3.20 -2.74
C PRO A 151 17.57 -1.94 -1.86
N ASN A 152 16.88 -0.85 -2.22
CA ASN A 152 16.83 0.41 -1.45
C ASN A 152 15.75 0.41 -0.36
N LEU A 153 15.06 -0.70 -0.17
CA LEU A 153 14.04 -0.86 0.87
C LEU A 153 14.50 -1.86 1.94
N VAL A 154 14.10 -1.59 3.16
CA VAL A 154 14.04 -2.62 4.20
C VAL A 154 12.71 -3.33 4.07
N ALA A 155 12.75 -4.67 4.05
CA ALA A 155 11.57 -5.49 3.93
C ALA A 155 11.55 -6.56 5.02
N ARG A 156 10.54 -6.51 5.87
CA ARG A 156 10.29 -7.51 6.90
C ARG A 156 9.17 -8.43 6.43
N ARG A 157 9.46 -9.72 6.27
CA ARG A 157 8.42 -10.72 6.06
C ARG A 157 7.62 -10.87 7.33
N VAL A 158 6.30 -10.67 7.25
CA VAL A 158 5.43 -10.66 8.44
C VAL A 158 4.42 -11.79 8.44
N ALA A 159 4.04 -12.28 7.28
CA ALA A 159 3.10 -13.38 7.15
C ALA A 159 3.27 -14.11 5.80
N ALA A 160 2.64 -15.25 5.65
CA ALA A 160 2.45 -15.94 4.38
C ALA A 160 0.95 -16.23 4.18
N SER A 161 0.52 -16.28 2.93
CA SER A 161 -0.84 -16.71 2.60
C SER A 161 -0.77 -17.92 1.67
N PRO A 162 -1.34 -19.07 2.06
CA PRO A 162 -1.40 -20.22 1.19
C PRO A 162 -2.19 -19.91 -0.09
N ARG A 163 -1.81 -20.56 -1.19
CA ARG A 163 -2.49 -20.42 -2.48
C ARG A 163 -3.01 -21.76 -2.95
N GLY A 164 -4.23 -21.76 -3.41
CA GLY A 164 -4.89 -22.97 -3.93
C GLY A 164 -5.89 -22.64 -5.02
N LEU A 165 -6.41 -23.67 -5.66
CA LEU A 165 -7.51 -23.54 -6.61
C LEU A 165 -8.81 -23.27 -5.87
N VAL A 166 -9.60 -22.33 -6.39
CA VAL A 166 -10.93 -22.00 -5.87
C VAL A 166 -11.97 -21.98 -6.98
N ALA A 167 -13.21 -22.23 -6.63
CA ALA A 167 -14.39 -22.01 -7.46
C ALA A 167 -15.60 -21.75 -6.57
N SER A 168 -16.67 -21.18 -7.14
CA SER A 168 -17.95 -21.12 -6.42
C SER A 168 -18.58 -22.52 -6.27
N VAL A 169 -19.31 -22.70 -5.18
CA VAL A 169 -20.04 -23.95 -4.92
C VAL A 169 -21.05 -24.24 -6.05
N GLU A 170 -21.66 -23.21 -6.61
CA GLU A 170 -22.59 -23.32 -7.73
C GLU A 170 -21.89 -23.80 -9.01
N TYR A 171 -20.73 -23.24 -9.33
CA TYR A 171 -19.93 -23.67 -10.47
C TYR A 171 -19.57 -25.17 -10.38
N LEU A 172 -19.10 -25.59 -9.19
CA LEU A 172 -18.71 -27.00 -8.97
C LEU A 172 -19.87 -27.97 -9.10
N ARG A 173 -21.09 -27.55 -8.75
CA ARG A 173 -22.30 -28.38 -8.92
C ARG A 173 -22.75 -28.54 -10.38
N ALA A 174 -22.46 -27.51 -11.19
CA ALA A 174 -22.91 -27.43 -12.59
C ALA A 174 -21.90 -28.01 -13.61
N HIS A 175 -20.68 -28.35 -13.17
CA HIS A 175 -19.59 -28.79 -14.05
C HIS A 175 -19.03 -30.16 -13.64
N PRO A 176 -18.24 -30.81 -14.51
CA PRO A 176 -17.60 -32.09 -14.19
C PRO A 176 -16.80 -32.02 -12.88
N PRO A 177 -16.69 -33.13 -12.13
CA PRO A 177 -15.98 -33.13 -10.87
C PRO A 177 -14.47 -33.00 -11.09
N LEU A 178 -13.83 -32.17 -10.24
CA LEU A 178 -12.38 -32.00 -10.15
C LEU A 178 -11.83 -32.96 -9.10
N ARG A 179 -11.22 -34.05 -9.52
CA ARG A 179 -10.66 -35.12 -8.67
C ARG A 179 -9.14 -35.10 -8.64
N GLU A 180 -8.52 -34.70 -9.76
CA GLU A 180 -7.08 -34.62 -9.93
C GLU A 180 -6.71 -33.36 -10.72
N PRO A 181 -5.42 -32.91 -10.67
CA PRO A 181 -4.99 -31.68 -11.33
C PRO A 181 -5.22 -31.66 -12.84
N ALA A 182 -5.21 -32.82 -13.51
CA ALA A 182 -5.47 -32.92 -14.96
C ALA A 182 -6.89 -32.46 -15.33
N ASP A 183 -7.87 -32.60 -14.43
CA ASP A 183 -9.25 -32.22 -14.68
C ASP A 183 -9.41 -30.68 -14.88
N VAL A 184 -8.43 -29.87 -14.42
CA VAL A 184 -8.42 -28.40 -14.61
C VAL A 184 -8.56 -28.04 -16.08
N ALA A 185 -8.02 -28.85 -17.00
CA ALA A 185 -8.07 -28.61 -18.44
C ALA A 185 -9.50 -28.59 -19.01
N ALA A 186 -10.45 -29.27 -18.35
CA ALA A 186 -11.86 -29.32 -18.76
C ALA A 186 -12.69 -28.14 -18.23
N HIS A 187 -12.07 -27.22 -17.47
CA HIS A 187 -12.74 -26.10 -16.82
C HIS A 187 -12.31 -24.75 -17.39
N ASN A 188 -13.18 -23.73 -17.28
CA ASN A 188 -12.83 -22.36 -17.58
C ASN A 188 -11.93 -21.78 -16.49
N TYR A 189 -10.65 -21.56 -16.81
CA TYR A 189 -9.68 -21.04 -15.88
C TYR A 189 -9.64 -19.51 -15.92
N LEU A 190 -9.90 -18.87 -14.79
CA LEU A 190 -9.81 -17.43 -14.61
C LEU A 190 -8.37 -17.06 -14.25
N ARG A 191 -7.72 -16.28 -15.10
CA ARG A 191 -6.30 -15.96 -14.96
C ARG A 191 -6.08 -14.52 -14.50
N TYR A 192 -5.24 -14.36 -13.48
CA TYR A 192 -4.69 -13.04 -13.17
C TYR A 192 -3.65 -12.67 -14.26
N ALA A 193 -3.77 -11.46 -14.83
CA ALA A 193 -2.98 -11.07 -16.01
C ALA A 193 -1.46 -11.03 -15.80
N GLY A 194 -1.00 -10.82 -14.57
CA GLY A 194 0.41 -10.86 -14.19
C GLY A 194 0.94 -12.25 -13.77
N ALA A 195 0.09 -13.28 -13.79
CA ALA A 195 0.51 -14.64 -13.43
C ALA A 195 1.17 -15.38 -14.61
N SER A 196 2.02 -16.37 -14.28
CA SER A 196 2.57 -17.30 -15.26
C SER A 196 1.48 -17.99 -16.09
N GLU A 197 1.80 -18.36 -17.32
CA GLU A 197 0.90 -19.14 -18.17
C GLU A 197 0.71 -20.55 -17.66
N ALA A 198 1.75 -21.15 -17.08
CA ALA A 198 1.70 -22.45 -16.46
C ALA A 198 1.15 -22.36 -15.04
N LEU A 199 0.20 -23.20 -14.71
CA LEU A 199 -0.30 -23.41 -13.36
C LEU A 199 0.60 -24.47 -12.67
N GLU A 200 1.38 -24.04 -11.69
CA GLU A 200 2.21 -24.92 -10.90
C GLU A 200 1.51 -25.28 -9.60
N LEU A 201 1.35 -26.59 -9.36
CA LEU A 201 0.76 -27.12 -8.14
C LEU A 201 1.65 -28.21 -7.54
N THR A 202 1.92 -28.10 -6.25
CA THR A 202 2.66 -29.09 -5.47
C THR A 202 1.70 -29.99 -4.70
N GLY A 203 1.84 -31.28 -4.88
CA GLY A 203 1.02 -32.29 -4.22
C GLY A 203 1.52 -32.68 -2.82
N PRO A 204 0.78 -33.53 -2.12
CA PRO A 204 1.14 -33.99 -0.77
C PRO A 204 2.42 -34.84 -0.73
N ASP A 205 2.84 -35.40 -1.85
CA ASP A 205 4.08 -36.14 -2.04
C ASP A 205 5.30 -35.25 -2.35
N GLY A 206 5.09 -33.91 -2.39
CA GLY A 206 6.12 -32.93 -2.72
C GLY A 206 6.38 -32.77 -4.22
N ARG A 207 5.72 -33.52 -5.09
CA ARG A 207 5.86 -33.37 -6.55
C ARG A 207 5.14 -32.12 -7.03
N THR A 208 5.82 -31.36 -7.87
CA THR A 208 5.24 -30.21 -8.55
C THR A 208 4.82 -30.58 -9.96
N LEU A 209 3.58 -30.29 -10.30
CA LEU A 209 3.02 -30.45 -11.63
C LEU A 209 2.87 -29.08 -12.28
N SER A 210 3.23 -29.00 -13.56
CA SER A 210 2.99 -27.83 -14.41
C SER A 210 1.84 -28.17 -15.36
N LEU A 211 0.74 -27.44 -15.25
CA LEU A 211 -0.50 -27.71 -15.96
C LEU A 211 -0.82 -26.59 -16.93
N ALA A 212 -1.33 -26.94 -18.10
CA ALA A 212 -1.97 -25.99 -18.99
C ALA A 212 -3.37 -25.66 -18.44
N ALA A 213 -3.57 -24.38 -18.12
CA ALA A 213 -4.86 -23.88 -17.64
C ALA A 213 -5.49 -22.99 -18.70
N ASN A 214 -6.59 -23.43 -19.30
CA ASN A 214 -7.22 -22.75 -20.42
C ASN A 214 -8.38 -21.85 -19.95
N GLY A 215 -8.39 -20.61 -20.41
CA GLY A 215 -9.47 -19.67 -20.11
C GLY A 215 -9.47 -18.47 -21.03
N ARG A 216 -10.66 -17.94 -21.27
CA ARG A 216 -10.87 -16.82 -22.18
C ARG A 216 -10.85 -15.46 -21.48
N TYR A 217 -10.72 -15.45 -20.15
CA TYR A 217 -10.81 -14.23 -19.35
C TYR A 217 -9.55 -14.02 -18.51
N ARG A 218 -8.90 -12.87 -18.73
CA ARG A 218 -7.70 -12.43 -18.00
C ARG A 218 -8.02 -11.12 -17.29
N ILE A 219 -7.65 -11.00 -16.02
CA ILE A 219 -8.00 -9.87 -15.15
C ILE A 219 -6.74 -9.39 -14.45
N ASN A 220 -6.47 -8.10 -14.45
CA ASN A 220 -5.32 -7.48 -13.76
C ASN A 220 -5.67 -6.87 -12.40
N ASN A 221 -6.87 -7.11 -11.90
CA ASN A 221 -7.33 -6.61 -10.60
C ASN A 221 -7.84 -7.78 -9.74
N SER A 222 -7.32 -7.89 -8.51
CA SER A 222 -7.61 -9.02 -7.63
C SER A 222 -9.05 -9.00 -7.08
N LEU A 223 -9.67 -7.82 -6.88
CA LEU A 223 -11.09 -7.77 -6.49
C LEU A 223 -11.99 -8.22 -7.62
N ALA A 224 -11.68 -7.86 -8.86
CA ALA A 224 -12.47 -8.29 -10.01
C ALA A 224 -12.37 -9.80 -10.25
N ILE A 225 -11.17 -10.41 -10.09
CA ILE A 225 -11.05 -11.88 -10.21
C ILE A 225 -11.76 -12.60 -9.06
N ARG A 226 -11.67 -12.08 -7.83
CA ARG A 226 -12.42 -12.59 -6.67
C ARG A 226 -13.92 -12.59 -6.93
N GLU A 227 -14.46 -11.49 -7.46
CA GLU A 227 -15.87 -11.39 -7.82
C GLU A 227 -16.24 -12.37 -8.94
N SER A 228 -15.37 -12.56 -9.94
CA SER A 228 -15.58 -13.53 -11.01
C SER A 228 -15.68 -14.98 -10.49
N PHE A 229 -14.89 -15.34 -9.46
CA PHE A 229 -15.07 -16.63 -8.78
C PHE A 229 -16.43 -16.71 -8.11
N ALA A 230 -16.84 -15.67 -7.39
CA ALA A 230 -18.12 -15.62 -6.67
C ALA A 230 -19.34 -15.68 -7.60
N LEU A 231 -19.21 -15.13 -8.82
CA LEU A 231 -20.22 -15.20 -9.88
C LEU A 231 -20.27 -16.58 -10.58
N GLY A 232 -19.40 -17.52 -10.24
CA GLY A 232 -19.36 -18.84 -10.87
C GLY A 232 -18.82 -18.83 -12.30
N ALA A 233 -17.96 -17.86 -12.66
CA ALA A 233 -17.42 -17.74 -14.01
C ALA A 233 -16.36 -18.82 -14.35
N GLY A 234 -15.84 -19.54 -13.36
CA GLY A 234 -14.81 -20.55 -13.55
C GLY A 234 -14.04 -20.88 -12.29
N ILE A 235 -12.92 -21.58 -12.48
CA ILE A 235 -11.95 -21.92 -11.44
C ILE A 235 -10.69 -21.07 -11.59
N GLY A 236 -9.89 -20.94 -10.55
CA GLY A 236 -8.58 -20.29 -10.67
C GLY A 236 -7.77 -20.34 -9.39
N LEU A 237 -6.52 -19.93 -9.49
CA LEU A 237 -5.60 -19.87 -8.37
C LEU A 237 -5.82 -18.57 -7.59
N ALA A 238 -6.06 -18.69 -6.30
CA ALA A 238 -6.21 -17.56 -5.39
C ALA A 238 -5.42 -17.74 -4.10
N PRO A 239 -4.86 -16.67 -3.53
CA PRO A 239 -4.34 -16.69 -2.18
C PRO A 239 -5.49 -16.64 -1.16
N ALA A 240 -5.31 -17.28 -0.03
CA ALA A 240 -6.34 -17.36 1.01
C ALA A 240 -6.74 -15.98 1.53
N TRP A 241 -5.79 -15.03 1.68
CA TRP A 241 -6.09 -13.66 2.13
C TRP A 241 -7.14 -12.94 1.24
N LEU A 242 -7.27 -13.35 -0.02
CA LEU A 242 -8.19 -12.72 -0.97
C LEU A 242 -9.61 -13.30 -0.91
N VAL A 243 -9.75 -14.56 -0.49
CA VAL A 243 -11.00 -15.33 -0.66
C VAL A 243 -11.51 -16.02 0.61
N GLN A 244 -10.77 -15.94 1.73
CA GLN A 244 -11.11 -16.69 2.94
C GLN A 244 -12.51 -16.36 3.47
N ASP A 245 -12.89 -15.09 3.48
CA ASP A 245 -14.22 -14.65 3.91
C ASP A 245 -15.35 -15.24 3.04
N LEU A 246 -15.12 -15.43 1.73
CA LEU A 246 -16.09 -16.05 0.83
C LEU A 246 -16.14 -17.57 1.02
N ILE A 247 -15.02 -18.18 1.41
CA ILE A 247 -14.98 -19.61 1.76
C ILE A 247 -15.72 -19.84 3.08
N ASP A 248 -15.46 -19.02 4.10
CA ASP A 248 -16.12 -19.10 5.40
C ASP A 248 -17.64 -18.85 5.28
N ALA A 249 -18.06 -17.99 4.33
CA ALA A 249 -19.45 -17.75 3.98
C ALA A 249 -20.07 -18.88 3.10
N GLY A 250 -19.32 -19.91 2.73
CA GLY A 250 -19.79 -21.02 1.88
C GLY A 250 -20.10 -20.64 0.42
N ARG A 251 -19.63 -19.47 -0.04
CA ARG A 251 -19.80 -19.01 -1.43
C ARG A 251 -18.74 -19.62 -2.36
N LEU A 252 -17.52 -19.76 -1.87
CA LEU A 252 -16.41 -20.41 -2.56
C LEU A 252 -16.01 -21.67 -1.82
N SER A 253 -15.31 -22.56 -2.52
CA SER A 253 -14.68 -23.75 -1.96
C SER A 253 -13.28 -23.92 -2.53
N TRP A 254 -12.36 -24.44 -1.69
CA TRP A 254 -11.08 -24.93 -2.17
C TRP A 254 -11.30 -26.16 -3.06
N VAL A 255 -10.66 -26.15 -4.20
CA VAL A 255 -10.65 -27.25 -5.16
C VAL A 255 -9.32 -27.97 -5.04
N LEU A 256 -9.33 -29.30 -5.03
CA LEU A 256 -8.12 -30.12 -4.84
C LEU A 256 -7.30 -29.63 -3.63
N PRO A 257 -7.84 -29.61 -2.41
CA PRO A 257 -7.23 -28.94 -1.26
C PRO A 257 -5.86 -29.49 -0.87
N GLN A 258 -5.51 -30.70 -1.32
CA GLN A 258 -4.20 -31.32 -1.15
C GLN A 258 -3.13 -30.78 -2.11
N TRP A 259 -3.53 -30.00 -3.14
CA TRP A 259 -2.64 -29.38 -4.12
C TRP A 259 -2.52 -27.88 -3.86
N ARG A 260 -1.29 -27.41 -3.71
CA ARG A 260 -1.02 -26.01 -3.37
C ARG A 260 -0.04 -25.39 -4.35
N ALA A 261 -0.19 -24.11 -4.60
CA ALA A 261 0.85 -23.32 -5.25
C ALA A 261 1.78 -22.71 -4.19
N ALA A 262 2.93 -22.16 -4.63
CA ALA A 262 3.82 -21.39 -3.76
C ALA A 262 3.03 -20.32 -3.01
N SER A 263 3.32 -20.14 -1.72
CA SER A 263 2.62 -19.18 -0.87
C SER A 263 2.86 -17.73 -1.34
N HIS A 264 1.97 -16.86 -0.94
CA HIS A 264 2.06 -15.42 -1.19
C HIS A 264 2.56 -14.74 0.09
N ASP A 265 3.84 -14.46 0.15
CA ASP A 265 4.45 -13.83 1.32
C ASP A 265 4.04 -12.37 1.44
N ALA A 266 3.73 -11.94 2.66
CA ALA A 266 3.45 -10.55 3.00
C ALA A 266 4.66 -9.88 3.64
N TYR A 267 4.99 -8.71 3.15
CA TYR A 267 6.11 -7.90 3.61
C TYR A 267 5.65 -6.51 4.02
N VAL A 268 6.13 -6.06 5.17
CA VAL A 268 6.14 -4.64 5.51
C VAL A 268 7.45 -4.07 4.99
N ALA A 269 7.34 -3.16 4.03
CA ALA A 269 8.48 -2.54 3.37
C ALA A 269 8.53 -1.04 3.64
N TYR A 270 9.73 -0.49 3.83
CA TYR A 270 9.94 0.93 4.06
C TYR A 270 11.32 1.36 3.55
N PRO A 271 11.53 2.65 3.23
CA PRO A 271 12.83 3.15 2.79
C PRO A 271 13.94 2.89 3.81
N ALA A 272 15.11 2.45 3.34
CA ALA A 272 16.28 2.27 4.18
C ALA A 272 16.77 3.65 4.67
N ARG A 273 16.48 4.01 5.92
CA ARG A 273 16.89 5.26 6.57
C ARG A 273 17.70 4.96 7.81
N ARG A 274 18.66 5.85 8.15
CA ARG A 274 19.45 5.71 9.38
C ARG A 274 18.60 5.83 10.64
N HIS A 275 17.57 6.66 10.59
CA HIS A 275 16.59 6.84 11.67
C HIS A 275 15.17 6.69 11.10
N LEU A 276 14.39 5.85 11.73
CA LEU A 276 13.00 5.62 11.37
C LEU A 276 12.12 6.45 12.32
N PRO A 277 11.24 7.33 11.79
CA PRO A 277 10.32 8.11 12.62
C PRO A 277 9.52 7.26 13.59
N ALA A 278 9.20 7.77 14.78
CA ALA A 278 8.48 7.01 15.82
C ALA A 278 7.13 6.47 15.29
N ARG A 279 6.38 7.26 14.51
CA ARG A 279 5.12 6.82 13.89
C ARG A 279 5.32 5.67 12.90
N THR A 280 6.39 5.74 12.08
CA THR A 280 6.70 4.69 11.09
C THR A 280 7.11 3.40 11.79
N ARG A 281 7.99 3.48 12.80
CA ARG A 281 8.40 2.32 13.61
C ARG A 281 7.21 1.67 14.29
N ALA A 282 6.39 2.46 14.99
CA ALA A 282 5.20 1.97 15.67
C ALA A 282 4.22 1.27 14.71
N PHE A 283 4.04 1.81 13.49
CA PHE A 283 3.15 1.20 12.50
C PHE A 283 3.73 -0.07 11.89
N VAL A 284 5.05 -0.12 11.63
CA VAL A 284 5.75 -1.34 11.18
C VAL A 284 5.59 -2.47 12.20
N ASP A 285 5.83 -2.16 13.49
CA ASP A 285 5.68 -3.15 14.58
C ASP A 285 4.22 -3.56 14.78
N PHE A 286 3.29 -2.62 14.64
CA PHE A 286 1.85 -2.90 14.66
C PHE A 286 1.45 -3.86 13.53
N LEU A 287 1.85 -3.57 12.28
CA LEU A 287 1.56 -4.46 11.15
C LEU A 287 2.20 -5.85 11.32
N ALA A 288 3.44 -5.91 11.81
CA ALA A 288 4.11 -7.18 12.04
C ALA A 288 3.40 -8.07 13.08
N ARG A 289 2.71 -7.47 14.04
CA ARG A 289 1.92 -8.18 15.04
C ARG A 289 0.53 -8.57 14.52
N GLU A 290 -0.15 -7.67 13.78
CA GLU A 290 -1.55 -7.85 13.43
C GLU A 290 -1.76 -8.66 12.14
N VAL A 291 -0.87 -8.50 11.13
CA VAL A 291 -1.06 -9.15 9.81
C VAL A 291 -1.11 -10.68 9.88
N PRO A 292 -0.30 -11.37 10.72
CA PRO A 292 -0.39 -12.83 10.85
C PRO A 292 -1.74 -13.35 11.33
N GLY A 293 -2.48 -12.54 12.07
CA GLY A 293 -3.81 -12.88 12.61
C GLY A 293 -4.98 -12.56 11.65
N LEU A 294 -4.72 -12.00 10.48
CA LEU A 294 -5.77 -11.69 9.52
C LEU A 294 -6.27 -12.96 8.81
N PRO A 295 -7.56 -13.00 8.41
CA PRO A 295 -8.12 -14.11 7.66
C PRO A 295 -7.29 -14.43 6.42
N GLY A 296 -6.92 -15.72 6.26
CA GLY A 296 -6.15 -16.20 5.13
C GLY A 296 -4.65 -15.89 5.16
N PHE A 297 -4.13 -15.34 6.25
CA PHE A 297 -2.70 -15.25 6.53
C PHE A 297 -2.29 -16.24 7.61
N GLU A 298 -1.04 -16.63 7.57
CA GLU A 298 -0.38 -17.52 8.52
C GLU A 298 0.90 -16.86 9.04
N ALA A 299 1.20 -17.07 10.32
CA ALA A 299 2.45 -16.62 10.90
C ALA A 299 3.64 -17.29 10.22
N VAL A 300 4.70 -16.54 10.01
CA VAL A 300 5.97 -17.08 9.49
C VAL A 300 6.96 -17.19 10.66
N PRO A 301 7.83 -18.21 10.67
CA PRO A 301 8.91 -18.27 11.62
C PRO A 301 9.74 -16.99 11.55
N GLU A 302 10.07 -16.42 12.70
CA GLU A 302 11.06 -15.35 12.73
C GLU A 302 12.37 -15.91 12.18
N ASN A 303 12.85 -15.31 11.09
CA ASN A 303 14.23 -15.61 10.65
C ASN A 303 15.17 -15.05 11.74
N VAL A 304 15.78 -15.96 12.47
CA VAL A 304 16.89 -15.71 13.41
C VAL A 304 18.09 -15.19 12.64
#